data_6d1f900918a0296735801bfec86dabdd
#
_entry.id   6d1f900918a0296735801bfec86dabdd
#
_cell.length_a   1.000
_cell.length_b   1.000
_cell.length_c   1.000
_cell.angle_alpha   90.00
_cell.angle_beta   90.00
_cell.angle_gamma   90.00
#
_symmetry.space_group_name_H-M   'P 1'
#
loop_
_entity.id
_entity.type
_entity.pdbx_description
1 polymer ?
#
loop_
_entity_poly.entity_id
_entity_poly.type
_entity_poly.pdbx_seq_one_letter_code
_entity_poly.pdbx_strand_id
1 'polypeptide(L)'
;PSAAVNGYNHVAPERFVVTPLAVVQFIEAMSFESWQSPLSSRYASKEMSFLFSNATRFGTWRQLWLNLAIAEKELGLPIPDEAIDQMRANLTLNEEQMKLAAEEEKRRRHDVMAHVHVFGVVAPAAAPFIHLGATSCYVTDNADLIFLRRGLDLLLPKLALVISRLATFAEKHRDLPTLGFTHMQPAQLTTVGKRATLWIQELLWDLRNLKRARDDLGFRGVKGTTGTQASFLQLFDGDHDKVEALDERVTNLFDFPYAMPVTGQTYSRKIDIDVLSSLVSFSASALKMATDIRLLCHLKEVEEPFEKDQIGSSAMAYKRNPMRSERVCGLARWLGNVLNNARETAGGQWMERTLDDSANRRLSIPEAFLTTDVILTLLQNISEGLVVYPAIIARHINAELPFMATENIIMAMVRAGGDRQECHEHIRVLSHQAARIVKEEGGENDLIERIRNEPYFAPIVPRLDELLDPSSFTGRAPQQVDSFLAKWV
;
A
#
# COMPACT_ATOMS: atom_id res chain seq x y z
N PRO A 1 14.83 65.28 -7.00
CA PRO A 1 14.56 65.43 -5.60
C PRO A 1 14.13 64.06 -5.07
N SER A 2 14.95 63.27 -4.47
CA SER A 2 15.36 63.09 -3.09
C SER A 2 14.21 62.83 -2.15
N ALA A 3 14.23 61.62 -1.59
CA ALA A 3 14.04 61.34 -0.17
C ALA A 3 13.95 59.82 0.00
N ALA A 4 14.92 59.25 0.50
CA ALA A 4 15.20 58.90 1.89
C ALA A 4 14.63 57.53 2.26
N VAL A 5 15.51 56.53 2.15
CA VAL A 5 15.41 55.23 2.82
C VAL A 5 16.20 55.32 4.12
N ASN A 6 15.55 55.12 5.24
CA ASN A 6 16.13 54.83 6.56
C ASN A 6 15.15 53.84 7.23
N GLY A 7 15.53 52.83 7.85
CA GLY A 7 16.59 52.32 8.61
C GLY A 7 16.19 50.92 9.05
N TYR A 8 16.94 49.88 8.70
CA TYR A 8 16.89 48.58 9.33
C TYR A 8 17.92 48.54 10.46
N ASN A 9 17.46 48.52 11.68
CA ASN A 9 18.30 48.26 12.84
C ASN A 9 18.79 46.81 12.80
N HIS A 10 20.09 46.62 12.59
CA HIS A 10 20.79 45.38 12.85
C HIS A 10 20.80 45.11 14.35
N VAL A 11 19.94 44.19 14.81
CA VAL A 11 20.12 43.52 16.09
C VAL A 11 21.14 42.39 15.85
N ALA A 12 22.30 42.49 16.46
CA ALA A 12 23.31 41.43 16.44
C ALA A 12 22.74 40.18 17.12
N PRO A 13 22.99 38.96 16.58
CA PRO A 13 22.52 37.76 17.21
C PRO A 13 23.27 37.54 18.53
N GLU A 14 22.55 37.46 19.63
CA GLU A 14 23.10 37.01 20.91
C GLU A 14 23.69 35.61 20.76
N ARG A 15 24.98 35.49 21.07
CA ARG A 15 25.65 34.19 21.10
C ARG A 15 25.14 33.43 22.34
N PHE A 16 24.26 32.45 22.14
CA PHE A 16 23.95 31.47 23.15
C PHE A 16 25.20 30.61 23.46
N VAL A 17 25.75 30.80 24.63
CA VAL A 17 26.80 29.90 25.18
C VAL A 17 26.08 28.71 25.81
N VAL A 18 26.05 27.58 25.08
CA VAL A 18 25.45 26.32 25.56
C VAL A 18 26.49 25.61 26.46
N THR A 19 26.16 25.41 27.73
CA THR A 19 26.99 24.63 28.67
C THR A 19 26.86 23.12 28.38
N PRO A 20 27.91 22.29 28.68
CA PRO A 20 27.88 20.86 28.36
C PRO A 20 26.73 20.05 28.98
N LEU A 21 26.16 20.50 30.11
CA LEU A 21 24.99 19.85 30.73
C LEU A 21 23.69 20.07 29.94
N ALA A 22 23.59 21.21 29.25
CA ALA A 22 22.42 21.51 28.42
C ALA A 22 22.37 20.65 27.14
N VAL A 23 23.53 20.16 26.67
CA VAL A 23 23.62 19.31 25.45
C VAL A 23 23.02 17.92 25.67
N VAL A 24 23.14 17.34 26.87
CA VAL A 24 22.58 16.02 27.17
C VAL A 24 21.05 16.07 27.34
N GLN A 25 20.50 17.11 27.94
CA GLN A 25 19.05 17.35 28.03
C GLN A 25 18.46 17.75 26.65
N PHE A 26 19.28 18.34 25.75
CA PHE A 26 18.87 18.75 24.42
C PHE A 26 18.63 17.56 23.47
N ILE A 27 19.31 16.41 23.68
CA ILE A 27 19.19 15.23 22.83
C ILE A 27 17.85 14.50 23.07
N GLU A 28 17.31 14.48 24.28
CA GLU A 28 15.97 13.94 24.56
C GLU A 28 14.83 14.91 24.16
N ALA A 29 15.08 16.23 24.18
CA ALA A 29 14.13 17.27 23.74
C ALA A 29 14.08 17.45 22.22
N MET A 30 15.05 16.94 21.44
CA MET A 30 15.15 17.14 19.98
C MET A 30 14.02 16.53 19.15
N SER A 31 13.13 15.71 19.71
CA SER A 31 12.02 15.11 18.94
C SER A 31 10.99 16.13 18.44
N PHE A 32 10.80 17.24 19.17
CA PHE A 32 9.85 18.30 18.78
C PHE A 32 10.48 19.43 17.94
N GLU A 33 11.79 19.55 17.98
CA GLU A 33 12.54 20.61 17.30
C GLU A 33 13.13 20.17 15.96
N SER A 34 12.99 18.89 15.62
CA SER A 34 13.48 18.34 14.35
C SER A 34 12.33 17.80 13.51
N TRP A 35 12.43 18.00 12.20
CA TRP A 35 11.47 17.40 11.27
C TRP A 35 11.54 15.86 11.30
N GLN A 36 10.38 15.24 11.38
CA GLN A 36 10.22 13.78 11.32
C GLN A 36 9.24 13.42 10.20
N SER A 37 9.48 12.29 9.53
CA SER A 37 8.52 11.79 8.55
C SER A 37 7.18 11.45 9.23
N PRO A 38 6.05 11.98 8.75
CA PRO A 38 4.74 11.62 9.30
C PRO A 38 4.40 10.14 9.10
N LEU A 39 5.07 9.46 8.17
CA LEU A 39 4.89 8.00 7.99
C LEU A 39 5.30 7.25 9.25
N SER A 40 6.51 7.48 9.77
CA SER A 40 7.01 6.78 10.95
C SER A 40 6.50 7.36 12.27
N SER A 41 6.32 8.69 12.36
CA SER A 41 5.96 9.35 13.61
C SER A 41 4.45 9.32 13.92
N ARG A 42 3.58 9.10 12.90
CA ARG A 42 2.13 9.26 13.08
C ARG A 42 1.28 8.16 12.43
N TYR A 43 1.68 7.60 11.30
CA TYR A 43 0.73 6.85 10.47
C TYR A 43 1.00 5.35 10.43
N ALA A 44 2.25 4.91 10.19
CA ALA A 44 2.58 3.51 10.02
C ALA A 44 2.48 2.70 11.32
N SER A 45 2.27 1.40 11.20
CA SER A 45 2.28 0.49 12.34
C SER A 45 3.66 0.43 13.01
N LYS A 46 3.66 0.07 14.30
CA LYS A 46 4.91 -0.10 15.05
C LYS A 46 5.77 -1.22 14.44
N GLU A 47 5.14 -2.27 13.97
CA GLU A 47 5.79 -3.45 13.38
C GLU A 47 6.52 -3.07 12.08
N MET A 48 5.86 -2.35 11.18
CA MET A 48 6.48 -1.91 9.93
C MET A 48 7.59 -0.87 10.19
N SER A 49 7.38 0.07 11.12
CA SER A 49 8.38 1.04 11.52
C SER A 49 9.61 0.38 12.17
N PHE A 50 9.39 -0.64 13.00
CA PHE A 50 10.46 -1.42 13.61
C PHE A 50 11.26 -2.23 12.58
N LEU A 51 10.60 -2.81 11.59
CA LEU A 51 11.27 -3.56 10.51
C LEU A 51 12.36 -2.75 9.82
N PHE A 52 12.13 -1.47 9.56
CA PHE A 52 13.09 -0.58 8.90
C PHE A 52 13.94 0.24 9.87
N SER A 53 13.90 -0.05 11.18
CA SER A 53 14.70 0.63 12.19
C SER A 53 16.19 0.26 12.11
N ASN A 54 17.02 1.12 12.65
CA ASN A 54 18.45 0.82 12.80
C ASN A 54 18.70 -0.41 13.69
N ALA A 55 17.90 -0.65 14.71
CA ALA A 55 18.00 -1.85 15.56
C ALA A 55 17.82 -3.13 14.73
N THR A 56 16.80 -3.19 13.89
CA THR A 56 16.57 -4.34 13.00
C THR A 56 17.66 -4.45 11.95
N ARG A 57 18.07 -3.35 11.34
CA ARG A 57 19.10 -3.32 10.30
C ARG A 57 20.41 -3.90 10.81
N PHE A 58 20.94 -3.36 11.88
CA PHE A 58 22.26 -3.76 12.38
C PHE A 58 22.24 -5.11 13.09
N GLY A 59 21.12 -5.47 13.73
CA GLY A 59 20.91 -6.83 14.22
C GLY A 59 20.91 -7.85 13.08
N THR A 60 20.29 -7.53 11.95
CA THR A 60 20.30 -8.38 10.74
C THR A 60 21.72 -8.50 10.15
N TRP A 61 22.52 -7.42 10.14
CA TRP A 61 23.92 -7.50 9.72
C TRP A 61 24.74 -8.45 10.60
N ARG A 62 24.56 -8.38 11.92
CA ARG A 62 25.22 -9.32 12.83
C ARG A 62 24.80 -10.77 12.61
N GLN A 63 23.50 -10.98 12.35
CA GLN A 63 23.02 -12.32 12.00
C GLN A 63 23.62 -12.82 10.67
N LEU A 64 23.77 -11.95 9.67
CA LEU A 64 24.41 -12.28 8.39
C LEU A 64 25.87 -12.68 8.61
N TRP A 65 26.63 -11.95 9.41
CA TRP A 65 28.01 -12.32 9.74
C TRP A 65 28.12 -13.60 10.55
N LEU A 66 27.23 -13.83 11.52
CA LEU A 66 27.17 -15.09 12.25
C LEU A 66 26.91 -16.28 11.32
N ASN A 67 25.91 -16.16 10.45
CA ASN A 67 25.56 -17.25 9.52
C ASN A 67 26.66 -17.52 8.49
N LEU A 68 27.38 -16.48 8.06
CA LEU A 68 28.57 -16.65 7.21
C LEU A 68 29.66 -17.43 7.95
N ALA A 69 30.00 -17.03 9.16
CA ALA A 69 31.05 -17.69 9.97
C ALA A 69 30.67 -19.15 10.29
N ILE A 70 29.39 -19.44 10.56
CA ILE A 70 28.89 -20.82 10.76
C ILE A 70 29.11 -21.65 9.48
N ALA A 71 28.70 -21.16 8.34
CA ALA A 71 28.81 -21.87 7.08
C ALA A 71 30.29 -22.07 6.66
N GLU A 72 31.14 -21.06 6.83
CA GLU A 72 32.56 -21.12 6.58
C GLU A 72 33.24 -22.17 7.47
N LYS A 73 32.90 -22.22 8.78
CA LYS A 73 33.37 -23.23 9.71
C LYS A 73 32.94 -24.63 9.30
N GLU A 74 31.68 -24.84 8.97
CA GLU A 74 31.15 -26.14 8.54
C GLU A 74 31.87 -26.67 7.28
N LEU A 75 32.37 -25.77 6.42
CA LEU A 75 33.12 -26.10 5.21
C LEU A 75 34.64 -26.23 5.44
N GLY A 76 35.08 -26.09 6.69
CA GLY A 76 36.43 -26.44 7.10
C GLY A 76 37.35 -25.25 7.36
N LEU A 77 36.88 -24.01 7.40
CA LEU A 77 37.71 -22.91 7.87
C LEU A 77 37.94 -22.99 9.40
N PRO A 78 39.11 -22.61 9.91
CA PRO A 78 39.48 -22.78 11.31
C PRO A 78 38.86 -21.71 12.24
N ILE A 79 37.53 -21.63 12.23
CA ILE A 79 36.78 -20.70 13.08
C ILE A 79 36.46 -21.39 14.42
N PRO A 80 36.90 -20.84 15.57
CA PRO A 80 36.66 -21.45 16.88
C PRO A 80 35.17 -21.44 17.26
N ASP A 81 34.72 -22.44 18.06
CA ASP A 81 33.36 -22.45 18.64
C ASP A 81 33.09 -21.20 19.47
N GLU A 82 34.06 -20.77 20.25
CA GLU A 82 33.99 -19.55 21.06
C GLU A 82 33.65 -18.31 20.22
N ALA A 83 34.19 -18.18 19.00
CA ALA A 83 33.89 -17.07 18.10
C ALA A 83 32.40 -17.08 17.70
N ILE A 84 31.87 -18.25 17.34
CA ILE A 84 30.46 -18.43 16.99
C ILE A 84 29.56 -18.12 18.19
N ASP A 85 29.90 -18.60 19.38
CA ASP A 85 29.11 -18.39 20.59
C ASP A 85 29.09 -16.91 21.00
N GLN A 86 30.23 -16.21 20.93
CA GLN A 86 30.31 -14.79 21.21
C GLN A 86 29.50 -13.97 20.19
N MET A 87 29.52 -14.31 18.90
CA MET A 87 28.69 -13.66 17.88
C MET A 87 27.19 -13.88 18.17
N ARG A 88 26.81 -15.11 18.49
CA ARG A 88 25.42 -15.48 18.79
C ARG A 88 24.86 -14.74 20.00
N ALA A 89 25.69 -14.56 21.04
CA ALA A 89 25.32 -13.84 22.26
C ALA A 89 25.14 -12.32 22.06
N ASN A 90 25.69 -11.77 20.97
CA ASN A 90 25.76 -10.33 20.74
C ASN A 90 25.02 -9.85 19.45
N LEU A 91 23.92 -10.50 19.08
CA LEU A 91 23.17 -10.13 17.86
C LEU A 91 22.42 -8.80 18.01
N THR A 92 21.96 -8.47 19.21
CA THR A 92 21.25 -7.21 19.49
C THR A 92 22.24 -6.15 19.94
N LEU A 93 22.10 -4.94 19.40
CA LEU A 93 22.91 -3.79 19.80
C LEU A 93 22.20 -3.01 20.92
N ASN A 94 22.98 -2.56 21.91
CA ASN A 94 22.52 -1.60 22.89
C ASN A 94 22.91 -0.15 22.49
N GLU A 95 22.47 0.84 23.25
CA GLU A 95 22.72 2.26 22.97
C GLU A 95 24.21 2.62 22.95
N GLU A 96 25.01 2.03 23.82
CA GLU A 96 26.48 2.27 23.88
C GLU A 96 27.16 1.79 22.59
N GLN A 97 26.78 0.61 22.12
CA GLN A 97 27.29 0.06 20.87
C GLN A 97 26.84 0.89 19.65
N MET A 98 25.61 1.44 19.67
CA MET A 98 25.14 2.34 18.62
C MET A 98 25.91 3.67 18.61
N LYS A 99 26.22 4.23 19.78
CA LYS A 99 27.08 5.44 19.91
C LYS A 99 28.48 5.17 19.40
N LEU A 100 29.09 4.06 19.84
CA LEU A 100 30.42 3.66 19.36
C LEU A 100 30.45 3.46 17.84
N ALA A 101 29.42 2.83 17.26
CA ALA A 101 29.34 2.68 15.82
C ALA A 101 29.26 4.02 15.09
N ALA A 102 28.48 4.98 15.60
CA ALA A 102 28.39 6.31 15.03
C ALA A 102 29.72 7.09 15.10
N GLU A 103 30.49 6.95 16.20
CA GLU A 103 31.81 7.54 16.34
C GLU A 103 32.82 6.91 15.36
N GLU A 104 32.83 5.59 15.28
CA GLU A 104 33.70 4.85 14.34
C GLU A 104 33.35 5.18 12.88
N GLU A 105 32.07 5.33 12.54
CA GLU A 105 31.63 5.74 11.19
C GLU A 105 32.14 7.15 10.84
N LYS A 106 32.05 8.10 11.77
CA LYS A 106 32.62 9.45 11.57
C LYS A 106 34.13 9.40 11.28
N ARG A 107 34.84 8.51 11.95
CA ARG A 107 36.29 8.34 11.79
C ARG A 107 36.66 7.59 10.50
N ARG A 108 35.97 6.49 10.22
CA ARG A 108 36.30 5.57 9.11
C ARG A 108 35.63 6.00 7.79
N ARG A 109 34.58 6.81 7.85
CA ARG A 109 33.72 7.19 6.72
C ARG A 109 33.12 5.97 6.01
N HIS A 110 32.82 4.91 6.77
CA HIS A 110 32.30 3.65 6.28
C HIS A 110 31.47 2.94 7.34
N ASP A 111 30.14 2.87 7.14
CA ASP A 111 29.17 2.31 8.09
C ASP A 111 29.42 0.82 8.39
N VAL A 112 29.53 -0.02 7.35
CA VAL A 112 29.73 -1.48 7.53
C VAL A 112 31.00 -1.76 8.34
N MET A 113 32.12 -1.09 8.03
CA MET A 113 33.39 -1.30 8.75
C MET A 113 33.34 -0.75 10.18
N ALA A 114 32.54 0.26 10.47
CA ALA A 114 32.29 0.70 11.83
C ALA A 114 31.56 -0.39 12.63
N HIS A 115 30.55 -1.00 12.05
CA HIS A 115 29.80 -2.09 12.70
C HIS A 115 30.61 -3.40 12.81
N VAL A 116 31.49 -3.73 11.86
CA VAL A 116 32.47 -4.84 12.00
C VAL A 116 33.34 -4.61 13.22
N HIS A 117 33.87 -3.40 13.38
CA HIS A 117 34.70 -3.05 14.53
C HIS A 117 33.93 -3.21 15.86
N VAL A 118 32.76 -2.61 15.97
CA VAL A 118 31.93 -2.66 17.19
C VAL A 118 31.52 -4.10 17.51
N PHE A 119 31.24 -4.92 16.51
CA PHE A 119 30.94 -6.33 16.74
C PHE A 119 32.15 -7.10 17.25
N GLY A 120 33.36 -6.81 16.72
CA GLY A 120 34.61 -7.38 17.20
C GLY A 120 34.97 -6.97 18.65
N VAL A 121 34.57 -5.76 19.08
CA VAL A 121 34.78 -5.32 20.48
C VAL A 121 33.98 -6.18 21.46
N VAL A 122 32.73 -6.52 21.11
CA VAL A 122 31.85 -7.33 22.01
C VAL A 122 31.98 -8.84 21.77
N ALA A 123 32.62 -9.25 20.69
CA ALA A 123 32.90 -10.64 20.34
C ALA A 123 34.37 -10.79 19.93
N PRO A 124 35.34 -10.61 20.89
CA PRO A 124 36.77 -10.53 20.57
C PRO A 124 37.32 -11.80 19.94
N ALA A 125 36.83 -12.99 20.30
CA ALA A 125 37.24 -14.24 19.66
C ALA A 125 36.80 -14.33 18.20
N ALA A 126 35.74 -13.61 17.84
CA ALA A 126 35.20 -13.56 16.47
C ALA A 126 35.87 -12.46 15.62
N ALA A 127 36.53 -11.48 16.22
CA ALA A 127 37.05 -10.31 15.51
C ALA A 127 37.84 -10.63 14.23
N PRO A 128 38.73 -11.68 14.18
CA PRO A 128 39.45 -12.07 12.99
C PRO A 128 38.55 -12.66 11.86
N PHE A 129 37.35 -13.11 12.20
CA PHE A 129 36.48 -13.88 11.30
C PHE A 129 35.23 -13.10 10.86
N ILE A 130 34.88 -11.98 11.52
CA ILE A 130 33.76 -11.15 11.14
C ILE A 130 34.01 -10.58 9.74
N HIS A 131 33.06 -10.80 8.80
CA HIS A 131 33.15 -10.29 7.44
C HIS A 131 34.24 -10.95 6.56
N LEU A 132 34.69 -12.16 6.92
CA LEU A 132 35.73 -12.85 6.20
C LEU A 132 35.34 -13.12 4.76
N GLY A 133 36.17 -12.80 3.78
CA GLY A 133 35.91 -12.92 2.34
C GLY A 133 34.80 -12.03 1.78
N ALA A 134 34.01 -11.37 2.63
CA ALA A 134 32.84 -10.63 2.24
C ALA A 134 33.16 -9.18 1.79
N THR A 135 32.23 -8.59 1.07
CA THR A 135 32.18 -7.15 0.77
C THR A 135 30.99 -6.51 1.48
N SER A 136 30.96 -5.18 1.58
CA SER A 136 29.87 -4.46 2.27
C SER A 136 28.48 -4.86 1.79
N CYS A 137 28.31 -5.10 0.49
CA CYS A 137 27.02 -5.53 -0.07
C CYS A 137 26.59 -6.94 0.33
N TYR A 138 27.46 -7.73 0.97
CA TYR A 138 27.03 -8.96 1.63
C TYR A 138 25.98 -8.70 2.70
N VAL A 139 26.22 -7.72 3.57
CA VAL A 139 25.26 -7.38 4.64
C VAL A 139 24.19 -6.41 4.19
N THR A 140 24.52 -5.37 3.40
CA THR A 140 23.54 -4.36 2.99
C THR A 140 22.48 -4.94 2.06
N ASP A 141 22.90 -5.63 1.02
CA ASP A 141 21.98 -6.15 -0.01
C ASP A 141 21.16 -7.35 0.47
N ASN A 142 21.81 -8.30 1.17
CA ASN A 142 21.07 -9.43 1.74
C ASN A 142 20.09 -8.98 2.83
N ALA A 143 20.45 -7.98 3.67
CA ALA A 143 19.51 -7.41 4.62
C ALA A 143 18.33 -6.74 3.95
N ASP A 144 18.54 -5.99 2.86
CA ASP A 144 17.46 -5.38 2.11
C ASP A 144 16.49 -6.43 1.55
N LEU A 145 16.99 -7.55 0.98
CA LEU A 145 16.14 -8.66 0.53
C LEU A 145 15.34 -9.30 1.66
N ILE A 146 15.94 -9.44 2.84
CA ILE A 146 15.25 -9.90 4.05
C ILE A 146 14.13 -8.92 4.44
N PHE A 147 14.39 -7.61 4.37
CA PHE A 147 13.38 -6.59 4.71
C PHE A 147 12.26 -6.53 3.67
N LEU A 148 12.56 -6.64 2.39
CA LEU A 148 11.55 -6.74 1.34
C LEU A 148 10.61 -7.92 1.61
N ARG A 149 11.14 -9.11 1.88
CA ARG A 149 10.33 -10.29 2.18
C ARG A 149 9.50 -10.14 3.45
N ARG A 150 10.13 -9.73 4.56
CA ARG A 150 9.43 -9.51 5.83
C ARG A 150 8.38 -8.40 5.74
N GLY A 151 8.65 -7.35 4.99
CA GLY A 151 7.68 -6.30 4.72
C GLY A 151 6.46 -6.84 4.00
N LEU A 152 6.65 -7.64 2.95
CA LEU A 152 5.55 -8.31 2.25
C LEU A 152 4.80 -9.29 3.17
N ASP A 153 5.50 -10.04 4.03
CA ASP A 153 4.88 -10.92 5.03
C ASP A 153 3.99 -10.16 6.03
N LEU A 154 4.29 -8.90 6.35
CA LEU A 154 3.44 -8.03 7.17
C LEU A 154 2.24 -7.49 6.42
N LEU A 155 2.37 -7.21 5.12
CA LEU A 155 1.30 -6.59 4.32
C LEU A 155 0.24 -7.61 3.87
N LEU A 156 0.65 -8.83 3.50
CA LEU A 156 -0.24 -9.87 2.96
C LEU A 156 -1.44 -10.18 3.86
N PRO A 157 -1.28 -10.44 5.18
CA PRO A 157 -2.42 -10.71 6.06
C PRO A 157 -3.32 -9.49 6.25
N LYS A 158 -2.77 -8.27 6.20
CA LYS A 158 -3.56 -7.03 6.27
C LYS A 158 -4.47 -6.88 5.04
N LEU A 159 -3.95 -7.17 3.85
CA LEU A 159 -4.74 -7.15 2.61
C LEU A 159 -5.82 -8.25 2.62
N ALA A 160 -5.47 -9.46 3.04
CA ALA A 160 -6.43 -10.57 3.17
C ALA A 160 -7.60 -10.21 4.11
N LEU A 161 -7.31 -9.51 5.22
CA LEU A 161 -8.35 -9.04 6.15
C LEU A 161 -9.27 -8.00 5.51
N VAL A 162 -8.75 -7.06 4.72
CA VAL A 162 -9.57 -6.08 3.95
C VAL A 162 -10.51 -6.82 3.01
N ILE A 163 -9.99 -7.79 2.25
CA ILE A 163 -10.79 -8.60 1.32
C ILE A 163 -11.91 -9.34 2.06
N SER A 164 -11.59 -10.00 3.18
CA SER A 164 -12.58 -10.73 3.99
C SER A 164 -13.69 -9.82 4.54
N ARG A 165 -13.35 -8.63 5.03
CA ARG A 165 -14.34 -7.66 5.53
C ARG A 165 -15.24 -7.13 4.41
N LEU A 166 -14.67 -6.84 3.24
CA LEU A 166 -15.43 -6.42 2.07
C LEU A 166 -16.33 -7.55 1.54
N ALA A 167 -15.91 -8.81 1.63
CA ALA A 167 -16.73 -9.96 1.26
C ALA A 167 -17.99 -10.06 2.15
N THR A 168 -17.82 -9.93 3.46
CA THR A 168 -18.94 -9.86 4.41
C THR A 168 -19.88 -8.68 4.09
N PHE A 169 -19.32 -7.51 3.76
CA PHE A 169 -20.11 -6.35 3.34
C PHE A 169 -20.85 -6.61 2.02
N ALA A 170 -20.21 -7.21 1.04
CA ALA A 170 -20.82 -7.53 -0.26
C ALA A 170 -21.97 -8.54 -0.10
N GLU A 171 -21.80 -9.58 0.70
CA GLU A 171 -22.83 -10.57 1.00
C GLU A 171 -24.03 -9.92 1.69
N LYS A 172 -23.79 -9.11 2.72
CA LYS A 172 -24.85 -8.41 3.47
C LYS A 172 -25.72 -7.52 2.57
N HIS A 173 -25.13 -6.92 1.57
CA HIS A 173 -25.80 -5.95 0.68
C HIS A 173 -25.98 -6.46 -0.76
N ARG A 174 -25.95 -7.79 -0.97
CA ARG A 174 -25.99 -8.40 -2.28
C ARG A 174 -27.26 -8.07 -3.06
N ASP A 175 -28.39 -7.94 -2.35
CA ASP A 175 -29.72 -7.71 -2.93
C ASP A 175 -30.17 -6.23 -2.88
N LEU A 176 -29.39 -5.33 -2.26
CA LEU A 176 -29.76 -3.93 -2.11
C LEU A 176 -29.52 -3.17 -3.42
N PRO A 177 -30.58 -2.78 -4.17
CA PRO A 177 -30.44 -2.02 -5.40
C PRO A 177 -29.82 -0.65 -5.14
N THR A 178 -29.02 -0.18 -6.08
CA THR A 178 -28.48 1.19 -6.11
C THR A 178 -28.25 1.63 -7.55
N LEU A 179 -28.18 2.94 -7.79
CA LEU A 179 -27.86 3.48 -9.11
C LEU A 179 -26.46 3.05 -9.56
N GLY A 180 -26.36 2.47 -10.73
CA GLY A 180 -25.10 2.32 -11.45
C GLY A 180 -24.82 3.58 -12.27
N PHE A 181 -23.56 4.02 -12.26
CA PHE A 181 -23.13 5.22 -12.98
C PHE A 181 -22.14 4.85 -14.08
N THR A 182 -22.39 5.37 -15.28
CA THR A 182 -21.43 5.41 -16.38
C THR A 182 -21.27 6.86 -16.82
N HIS A 183 -20.04 7.32 -17.10
CA HIS A 183 -19.76 8.72 -17.41
C HIS A 183 -20.30 9.71 -16.37
N MET A 184 -20.35 9.29 -15.09
CA MET A 184 -20.95 10.04 -13.96
C MET A 184 -22.44 10.37 -14.16
N GLN A 185 -23.14 9.65 -15.04
CA GLN A 185 -24.57 9.74 -15.22
C GLN A 185 -25.24 8.44 -14.74
N PRO A 186 -26.44 8.51 -14.16
CA PRO A 186 -27.25 7.33 -13.87
C PRO A 186 -27.45 6.50 -15.14
N ALA A 187 -27.20 5.19 -15.04
CA ALA A 187 -27.40 4.24 -16.11
C ALA A 187 -28.41 3.18 -15.70
N GLN A 188 -28.01 1.95 -15.49
CA GLN A 188 -28.88 0.90 -14.97
C GLN A 188 -28.65 0.69 -13.48
N LEU A 189 -29.57 0.02 -12.80
CA LEU A 189 -29.35 -0.36 -11.42
C LEU A 189 -28.31 -1.49 -11.33
N THR A 190 -27.61 -1.48 -10.24
CA THR A 190 -26.75 -2.56 -9.74
C THR A 190 -27.14 -2.83 -8.29
N THR A 191 -26.33 -3.58 -7.55
CA THR A 191 -26.48 -3.68 -6.09
C THR A 191 -25.26 -3.15 -5.36
N VAL A 192 -25.45 -2.72 -4.12
CA VAL A 192 -24.36 -2.26 -3.25
C VAL A 192 -23.32 -3.36 -3.09
N GLY A 193 -23.77 -4.62 -2.88
CA GLY A 193 -22.88 -5.79 -2.81
C GLY A 193 -22.10 -6.02 -4.10
N LYS A 194 -22.76 -5.93 -5.27
CA LYS A 194 -22.08 -6.07 -6.56
C LYS A 194 -21.01 -5.00 -6.79
N ARG A 195 -21.25 -3.77 -6.38
CA ARG A 195 -20.23 -2.71 -6.44
C ARG A 195 -19.01 -3.08 -5.59
N ALA A 196 -19.20 -3.61 -4.38
CA ALA A 196 -18.11 -4.04 -3.52
C ALA A 196 -17.29 -5.19 -4.13
N THR A 197 -17.91 -6.12 -4.89
CA THR A 197 -17.15 -7.18 -5.57
C THR A 197 -16.17 -6.66 -6.63
N LEU A 198 -16.41 -5.48 -7.20
CA LEU A 198 -15.43 -4.86 -8.11
C LEU A 198 -14.15 -4.49 -7.36
N TRP A 199 -14.27 -3.90 -6.17
CA TRP A 199 -13.12 -3.60 -5.32
C TRP A 199 -12.38 -4.86 -4.87
N ILE A 200 -13.15 -5.89 -4.44
CA ILE A 200 -12.58 -7.17 -4.01
C ILE A 200 -11.79 -7.84 -5.13
N GLN A 201 -12.30 -7.83 -6.36
CA GLN A 201 -11.63 -8.43 -7.51
C GLN A 201 -10.26 -7.81 -7.79
N GLU A 202 -10.15 -6.49 -7.74
CA GLU A 202 -8.89 -5.77 -7.91
C GLU A 202 -7.91 -6.11 -6.78
N LEU A 203 -8.37 -6.10 -5.52
CA LEU A 203 -7.56 -6.45 -4.35
C LEU A 203 -7.10 -7.93 -4.36
N LEU A 204 -7.87 -8.86 -4.93
CA LEU A 204 -7.43 -10.25 -5.12
C LEU A 204 -6.29 -10.36 -6.14
N TRP A 205 -6.30 -9.56 -7.21
CA TRP A 205 -5.17 -9.50 -8.14
C TRP A 205 -3.93 -8.93 -7.47
N ASP A 206 -4.09 -7.90 -6.63
CA ASP A 206 -2.99 -7.32 -5.85
C ASP A 206 -2.43 -8.32 -4.83
N LEU A 207 -3.29 -9.06 -4.11
CA LEU A 207 -2.88 -10.11 -3.18
C LEU A 207 -2.02 -11.17 -3.88
N ARG A 208 -2.44 -11.63 -5.07
CA ARG A 208 -1.67 -12.55 -5.89
C ARG A 208 -0.32 -11.97 -6.31
N ASN A 209 -0.29 -10.71 -6.74
CA ASN A 209 0.94 -10.05 -7.19
C ASN A 209 1.92 -9.83 -6.05
N LEU A 210 1.47 -9.39 -4.87
CA LEU A 210 2.29 -9.25 -3.68
C LEU A 210 2.84 -10.60 -3.21
N LYS A 211 1.99 -11.65 -3.22
CA LYS A 211 2.43 -13.01 -2.88
C LYS A 211 3.49 -13.50 -3.85
N ARG A 212 3.28 -13.33 -5.16
CA ARG A 212 4.27 -13.70 -6.19
C ARG A 212 5.58 -12.93 -5.96
N ALA A 213 5.53 -11.62 -5.77
CA ALA A 213 6.73 -10.81 -5.54
C ALA A 213 7.49 -11.29 -4.30
N ARG A 214 6.79 -11.71 -3.24
CA ARG A 214 7.37 -12.28 -2.03
C ARG A 214 8.00 -13.65 -2.27
N ASP A 215 7.33 -14.54 -2.98
CA ASP A 215 7.75 -15.93 -3.21
C ASP A 215 8.90 -16.01 -4.22
N ASP A 216 8.98 -15.08 -5.17
CA ASP A 216 10.02 -15.02 -6.20
C ASP A 216 11.35 -14.42 -5.69
N LEU A 217 11.38 -13.85 -4.47
CA LEU A 217 12.61 -13.26 -3.93
C LEU A 217 13.69 -14.33 -3.73
N GLY A 218 14.78 -14.20 -4.49
CA GLY A 218 16.03 -14.91 -4.25
C GLY A 218 16.93 -14.16 -3.27
N PHE A 219 17.94 -14.85 -2.77
CA PHE A 219 18.97 -14.27 -1.91
C PHE A 219 20.18 -13.85 -2.76
N ARG A 220 20.82 -12.72 -2.44
CA ARG A 220 22.04 -12.35 -3.15
C ARG A 220 23.17 -13.37 -2.90
N GLY A 221 23.23 -13.88 -1.66
CA GLY A 221 24.22 -14.85 -1.24
C GLY A 221 25.61 -14.23 -1.04
N VAL A 222 26.64 -15.10 -1.14
CA VAL A 222 28.05 -14.79 -0.92
C VAL A 222 28.78 -14.64 -2.25
N LYS A 223 28.68 -13.44 -2.87
CA LYS A 223 29.17 -13.21 -4.26
C LYS A 223 30.51 -12.45 -4.34
N GLY A 224 30.93 -11.77 -3.28
CA GLY A 224 32.17 -11.00 -3.27
C GLY A 224 32.06 -9.63 -3.95
N THR A 225 33.19 -9.00 -4.19
CA THR A 225 33.32 -7.59 -4.59
C THR A 225 32.74 -7.30 -5.99
N THR A 226 32.86 -8.24 -6.91
CA THR A 226 32.38 -8.09 -8.29
C THR A 226 31.44 -9.21 -8.73
N GLY A 227 30.96 -10.01 -7.78
CA GLY A 227 30.08 -11.14 -8.06
C GLY A 227 30.77 -12.42 -8.48
N THR A 228 32.11 -12.44 -8.54
CA THR A 228 32.90 -13.56 -9.02
C THR A 228 33.28 -14.59 -7.94
N GLN A 229 32.96 -14.30 -6.68
CA GLN A 229 33.32 -15.13 -5.51
C GLN A 229 34.84 -15.35 -5.32
N ALA A 230 35.68 -14.52 -5.95
CA ALA A 230 37.14 -14.72 -5.99
C ALA A 230 37.79 -14.80 -4.59
N SER A 231 37.34 -13.97 -3.62
CA SER A 231 37.87 -14.01 -2.25
C SER A 231 37.51 -15.32 -1.54
N PHE A 232 36.29 -15.84 -1.75
CA PHE A 232 35.86 -17.12 -1.18
C PHE A 232 36.59 -18.29 -1.83
N LEU A 233 36.79 -18.24 -3.15
CA LEU A 233 37.55 -19.27 -3.87
C LEU A 233 39.00 -19.32 -3.35
N GLN A 234 39.59 -18.18 -3.03
CA GLN A 234 40.92 -18.12 -2.40
C GLN A 234 40.90 -18.68 -0.98
N LEU A 235 39.85 -18.39 -0.16
CA LEU A 235 39.75 -18.94 1.20
C LEU A 235 39.64 -20.46 1.21
N PHE A 236 39.10 -21.08 0.18
CA PHE A 236 38.94 -22.51 0.01
C PHE A 236 39.98 -23.13 -0.95
N ASP A 237 41.14 -22.49 -1.13
CA ASP A 237 42.26 -22.99 -1.93
C ASP A 237 41.90 -23.44 -3.37
N GLY A 238 40.92 -22.74 -3.97
CA GLY A 238 40.42 -23.02 -5.33
C GLY A 238 39.36 -24.09 -5.42
N ASP A 239 38.79 -24.51 -4.29
CA ASP A 239 37.69 -25.49 -4.25
C ASP A 239 36.34 -24.84 -4.61
N HIS A 240 35.90 -25.04 -5.86
CA HIS A 240 34.66 -24.50 -6.39
C HIS A 240 33.44 -25.09 -5.70
N ASP A 241 33.46 -26.39 -5.38
CA ASP A 241 32.31 -27.07 -4.75
C ASP A 241 32.02 -26.49 -3.34
N LYS A 242 33.07 -26.15 -2.59
CA LYS A 242 32.93 -25.49 -1.30
C LYS A 242 32.36 -24.08 -1.43
N VAL A 243 32.71 -23.33 -2.48
CA VAL A 243 32.18 -21.98 -2.69
C VAL A 243 30.69 -22.02 -3.05
N GLU A 244 30.29 -22.99 -3.88
CA GLU A 244 28.86 -23.22 -4.20
C GLU A 244 28.10 -23.65 -2.94
N ALA A 245 28.66 -24.59 -2.15
CA ALA A 245 28.07 -25.06 -0.91
C ALA A 245 27.95 -23.92 0.14
N LEU A 246 28.91 -22.99 0.20
CA LEU A 246 28.85 -21.81 1.07
C LEU A 246 27.67 -20.92 0.71
N ASP A 247 27.51 -20.63 -0.58
CA ASP A 247 26.41 -19.78 -1.08
C ASP A 247 25.05 -20.40 -0.79
N GLU A 248 24.90 -21.69 -1.06
CA GLU A 248 23.68 -22.45 -0.74
C GLU A 248 23.42 -22.51 0.75
N ARG A 249 24.43 -22.81 1.57
CA ARG A 249 24.29 -22.93 3.02
C ARG A 249 23.84 -21.64 3.66
N VAL A 250 24.47 -20.51 3.32
CA VAL A 250 24.08 -19.18 3.83
C VAL A 250 22.66 -18.82 3.38
N THR A 251 22.30 -19.11 2.15
CA THR A 251 20.94 -18.89 1.61
C THR A 251 19.88 -19.66 2.39
N ASN A 252 20.14 -20.94 2.66
CA ASN A 252 19.23 -21.80 3.42
C ASN A 252 19.08 -21.36 4.89
N LEU A 253 20.13 -20.81 5.51
CA LEU A 253 20.07 -20.26 6.88
C LEU A 253 19.14 -19.02 7.01
N PHE A 254 18.73 -18.44 5.91
CA PHE A 254 17.76 -17.35 5.84
C PHE A 254 16.42 -17.74 5.20
N ASP A 255 16.19 -19.04 4.97
CA ASP A 255 14.97 -19.61 4.38
C ASP A 255 14.61 -19.01 3.01
N PHE A 256 15.62 -18.59 2.20
CA PHE A 256 15.39 -18.18 0.83
C PHE A 256 15.36 -19.39 -0.12
N PRO A 257 14.52 -19.37 -1.16
CA PRO A 257 14.33 -20.54 -2.03
C PRO A 257 15.55 -20.83 -2.91
N TYR A 258 16.38 -19.82 -3.18
CA TYR A 258 17.59 -19.96 -3.98
C TYR A 258 18.53 -18.76 -3.80
N ALA A 259 19.84 -19.00 -4.00
CA ALA A 259 20.81 -17.93 -4.23
C ALA A 259 20.75 -17.46 -5.68
N MET A 260 20.78 -16.15 -5.91
CA MET A 260 20.84 -15.61 -7.29
C MET A 260 22.04 -16.21 -8.02
N PRO A 261 21.86 -16.76 -9.24
CA PRO A 261 22.94 -17.47 -9.93
C PRO A 261 24.10 -16.54 -10.33
N VAL A 262 23.79 -15.31 -10.70
CA VAL A 262 24.77 -14.27 -11.04
C VAL A 262 24.37 -12.93 -10.46
N THR A 263 25.36 -12.20 -9.96
CA THR A 263 25.20 -10.80 -9.51
C THR A 263 26.49 -10.03 -9.83
N GLY A 264 26.43 -8.70 -9.77
CA GLY A 264 27.62 -7.89 -9.57
C GLY A 264 28.01 -7.85 -8.09
N GLN A 265 28.50 -6.73 -7.62
CA GLN A 265 28.65 -6.50 -6.17
C GLN A 265 27.27 -6.43 -5.47
N THR A 266 26.26 -5.96 -6.17
CA THR A 266 24.87 -5.86 -5.70
C THR A 266 23.98 -6.87 -6.42
N TYR A 267 22.82 -7.18 -5.85
CA TYR A 267 21.74 -7.80 -6.63
C TYR A 267 21.16 -6.81 -7.66
N SER A 268 20.56 -7.34 -8.72
CA SER A 268 19.93 -6.50 -9.74
C SER A 268 18.82 -5.63 -9.12
N ARG A 269 18.91 -4.31 -9.26
CA ARG A 269 17.88 -3.37 -8.78
C ARG A 269 16.53 -3.51 -9.52
N LYS A 270 16.46 -4.38 -10.52
CA LYS A 270 15.19 -4.84 -11.12
C LYS A 270 14.27 -5.48 -10.08
N ILE A 271 14.81 -6.10 -9.04
CA ILE A 271 14.03 -6.68 -7.94
C ILE A 271 13.27 -5.60 -7.17
N ASP A 272 13.91 -4.46 -6.91
CA ASP A 272 13.24 -3.32 -6.27
C ASP A 272 12.07 -2.81 -7.12
N ILE A 273 12.24 -2.76 -8.46
CA ILE A 273 11.14 -2.39 -9.37
C ILE A 273 9.99 -3.39 -9.25
N ASP A 274 10.27 -4.68 -9.27
CA ASP A 274 9.22 -5.72 -9.24
C ASP A 274 8.41 -5.64 -7.94
N VAL A 275 9.09 -5.56 -6.80
CA VAL A 275 8.43 -5.43 -5.49
C VAL A 275 7.63 -4.11 -5.39
N LEU A 276 8.25 -2.97 -5.70
CA LEU A 276 7.58 -1.68 -5.60
C LEU A 276 6.44 -1.53 -6.60
N SER A 277 6.54 -2.13 -7.79
CA SER A 277 5.45 -2.18 -8.77
C SER A 277 4.22 -2.91 -8.22
N SER A 278 4.43 -3.98 -7.46
CA SER A 278 3.33 -4.69 -6.81
C SER A 278 2.65 -3.83 -5.74
N LEU A 279 3.41 -3.07 -4.95
CA LEU A 279 2.87 -2.11 -3.98
C LEU A 279 2.10 -0.97 -4.67
N VAL A 280 2.61 -0.47 -5.79
CA VAL A 280 1.97 0.61 -6.57
C VAL A 280 0.70 0.11 -7.25
N SER A 281 0.68 -1.12 -7.78
CA SER A 281 -0.55 -1.75 -8.31
C SER A 281 -1.64 -1.76 -7.25
N PHE A 282 -1.33 -2.25 -6.04
CA PHE A 282 -2.25 -2.21 -4.91
C PHE A 282 -2.71 -0.78 -4.58
N SER A 283 -1.82 0.21 -4.62
CA SER A 283 -2.19 1.59 -4.33
C SER A 283 -3.19 2.18 -5.33
N ALA A 284 -3.18 1.71 -6.58
CA ALA A 284 -4.16 2.10 -7.60
C ALA A 284 -5.55 1.54 -7.28
N SER A 285 -5.66 0.27 -6.88
CA SER A 285 -6.91 -0.34 -6.41
C SER A 285 -7.45 0.39 -5.17
N ALA A 286 -6.57 0.70 -4.21
CA ALA A 286 -6.93 1.45 -3.01
C ALA A 286 -7.43 2.87 -3.34
N LEU A 287 -6.76 3.57 -4.27
CA LEU A 287 -7.17 4.89 -4.75
C LEU A 287 -8.55 4.85 -5.41
N LYS A 288 -8.79 3.85 -6.26
CA LYS A 288 -10.07 3.65 -6.93
C LYS A 288 -11.18 3.40 -5.92
N MET A 289 -11.03 2.45 -5.00
CA MET A 289 -12.00 2.16 -3.95
C MET A 289 -12.28 3.39 -3.07
N ALA A 290 -11.24 4.07 -2.60
CA ALA A 290 -11.37 5.26 -1.77
C ALA A 290 -12.05 6.43 -2.51
N THR A 291 -11.82 6.57 -3.81
CA THR A 291 -12.51 7.56 -4.66
C THR A 291 -13.98 7.23 -4.78
N ASP A 292 -14.35 5.97 -5.05
CA ASP A 292 -15.76 5.55 -5.08
C ASP A 292 -16.47 5.84 -3.75
N ILE A 293 -15.84 5.51 -2.61
CA ILE A 293 -16.39 5.80 -1.28
C ILE A 293 -16.60 7.31 -1.10
N ARG A 294 -15.66 8.16 -1.48
CA ARG A 294 -15.81 9.62 -1.40
C ARG A 294 -16.98 10.14 -2.23
N LEU A 295 -17.18 9.58 -3.42
CA LEU A 295 -18.32 9.91 -4.29
C LEU A 295 -19.65 9.43 -3.68
N LEU A 296 -19.67 8.23 -3.10
CA LEU A 296 -20.84 7.70 -2.41
C LEU A 296 -21.17 8.49 -1.13
N CYS A 297 -20.14 8.98 -0.41
CA CYS A 297 -20.32 9.92 0.70
C CYS A 297 -20.91 11.26 0.23
N HIS A 298 -20.48 11.78 -0.92
CA HIS A 298 -21.06 12.98 -1.52
C HIS A 298 -22.56 12.79 -1.82
N LEU A 299 -22.94 11.62 -2.33
CA LEU A 299 -24.34 11.23 -2.55
C LEU A 299 -25.09 10.93 -1.25
N LYS A 300 -24.42 10.88 -0.10
CA LYS A 300 -24.98 10.49 1.21
C LYS A 300 -25.55 9.06 1.24
N GLU A 301 -25.10 8.22 0.35
CA GLU A 301 -25.51 6.81 0.24
C GLU A 301 -24.70 5.88 1.13
N VAL A 302 -23.40 6.19 1.31
CA VAL A 302 -22.44 5.42 2.12
C VAL A 302 -21.58 6.39 2.91
N GLU A 303 -21.23 6.04 4.14
CA GLU A 303 -20.27 6.77 4.96
C GLU A 303 -19.19 5.84 5.50
N GLU A 304 -18.01 6.40 5.78
CA GLU A 304 -16.97 5.75 6.59
C GLU A 304 -17.45 5.56 8.03
N PRO A 305 -16.84 4.61 8.79
CA PRO A 305 -17.09 4.52 10.22
C PRO A 305 -16.72 5.85 10.89
N PHE A 306 -17.60 6.30 11.78
CA PHE A 306 -17.43 7.53 12.54
C PHE A 306 -17.42 7.20 14.02
N GLU A 307 -16.34 7.52 14.72
CA GLU A 307 -16.18 7.19 16.14
C GLU A 307 -16.94 8.18 17.01
N LYS A 308 -17.36 7.72 18.19
CA LYS A 308 -18.24 8.49 19.10
C LYS A 308 -17.72 9.89 19.40
N ASP A 309 -16.42 10.01 19.62
CA ASP A 309 -15.76 11.27 20.00
C ASP A 309 -15.03 11.94 18.81
N GLN A 310 -15.25 11.44 17.59
CA GLN A 310 -14.61 11.98 16.39
C GLN A 310 -15.24 13.32 16.00
N ILE A 311 -14.39 14.31 15.71
CA ILE A 311 -14.82 15.60 15.18
C ILE A 311 -14.65 15.58 13.65
N GLY A 312 -15.76 15.70 12.93
CA GLY A 312 -15.75 15.68 11.46
C GLY A 312 -15.39 17.02 10.82
N SER A 313 -15.65 18.13 11.52
CA SER A 313 -15.38 19.48 11.05
C SER A 313 -15.24 20.45 12.22
N SER A 314 -14.26 21.36 12.16
CA SER A 314 -14.06 22.40 13.16
C SER A 314 -15.14 23.51 13.13
N ALA A 315 -15.81 23.68 11.98
CA ALA A 315 -16.78 24.77 11.78
C ALA A 315 -18.23 24.26 11.72
N MET A 316 -18.47 23.02 11.29
CA MET A 316 -19.81 22.44 11.11
C MET A 316 -19.89 21.10 11.84
N ALA A 317 -20.46 21.07 13.04
CA ALA A 317 -20.50 19.89 13.91
C ALA A 317 -21.17 18.66 13.25
N TYR A 318 -22.16 18.86 12.37
CA TYR A 318 -22.87 17.79 11.68
C TYR A 318 -22.04 17.15 10.54
N LYS A 319 -21.02 17.84 10.00
CA LYS A 319 -20.30 17.43 8.79
C LYS A 319 -19.41 16.22 9.05
N ARG A 320 -19.66 15.14 8.32
CA ARG A 320 -18.87 13.90 8.35
C ARG A 320 -18.04 13.80 7.07
N ASN A 321 -16.76 14.14 7.17
CA ASN A 321 -15.86 14.07 6.02
C ASN A 321 -15.29 12.66 5.88
N PRO A 322 -15.15 12.13 4.65
CA PRO A 322 -14.50 10.84 4.38
C PRO A 322 -12.98 10.98 4.47
N MET A 323 -12.47 11.38 5.65
CA MET A 323 -11.07 11.76 5.83
C MET A 323 -10.09 10.58 5.71
N ARG A 324 -10.54 9.36 5.99
CA ARG A 324 -9.72 8.17 5.83
C ARG A 324 -9.52 7.85 4.35
N SER A 325 -10.58 7.87 3.56
CA SER A 325 -10.50 7.72 2.09
C SER A 325 -9.72 8.86 1.43
N GLU A 326 -9.85 10.08 1.90
CA GLU A 326 -9.03 11.21 1.43
C GLU A 326 -7.54 10.99 1.71
N ARG A 327 -7.19 10.46 2.89
CA ARG A 327 -5.81 10.12 3.25
C ARG A 327 -5.29 8.96 2.40
N VAL A 328 -6.09 7.92 2.15
CA VAL A 328 -5.75 6.83 1.21
C VAL A 328 -5.43 7.41 -0.15
N CYS A 329 -6.27 8.28 -0.71
CA CYS A 329 -6.03 8.91 -2.01
C CYS A 329 -4.73 9.73 -2.04
N GLY A 330 -4.43 10.48 -0.98
CA GLY A 330 -3.19 11.26 -0.86
C GLY A 330 -1.94 10.38 -0.84
N LEU A 331 -1.97 9.33 -0.01
CA LEU A 331 -0.85 8.39 0.14
C LEU A 331 -0.65 7.51 -1.09
N ALA A 332 -1.72 7.10 -1.78
CA ALA A 332 -1.63 6.34 -3.02
C ALA A 332 -0.91 7.15 -4.13
N ARG A 333 -1.20 8.46 -4.24
CA ARG A 333 -0.46 9.34 -5.16
C ARG A 333 1.02 9.46 -4.79
N TRP A 334 1.34 9.54 -3.51
CA TRP A 334 2.72 9.55 -3.03
C TRP A 334 3.44 8.27 -3.43
N LEU A 335 2.87 7.11 -3.10
CA LEU A 335 3.45 5.80 -3.40
C LEU A 335 3.66 5.59 -4.91
N GLY A 336 2.73 6.02 -5.74
CA GLY A 336 2.85 5.96 -7.20
C GLY A 336 4.10 6.67 -7.73
N ASN A 337 4.51 7.78 -7.09
CA ASN A 337 5.72 8.51 -7.47
C ASN A 337 7.00 7.88 -6.91
N VAL A 338 6.94 7.14 -5.81
CA VAL A 338 8.11 6.47 -5.22
C VAL A 338 8.70 5.41 -6.17
N LEU A 339 7.88 4.73 -6.98
CA LEU A 339 8.33 3.74 -7.96
C LEU A 339 9.34 4.30 -8.97
N ASN A 340 9.25 5.57 -9.33
CA ASN A 340 10.19 6.19 -10.27
C ASN A 340 11.64 6.13 -9.75
N ASN A 341 11.83 6.21 -8.42
CA ASN A 341 13.15 6.06 -7.82
C ASN A 341 13.76 4.69 -8.12
N ALA A 342 13.00 3.60 -7.97
CA ALA A 342 13.48 2.25 -8.25
C ALA A 342 13.82 2.08 -9.75
N ARG A 343 12.98 2.64 -10.65
CA ARG A 343 13.21 2.58 -12.09
C ARG A 343 14.49 3.30 -12.50
N GLU A 344 14.67 4.53 -12.06
CA GLU A 344 15.86 5.33 -12.39
C GLU A 344 17.11 4.70 -11.76
N THR A 345 17.01 4.22 -10.52
CA THR A 345 18.11 3.55 -9.83
C THR A 345 18.56 2.27 -10.57
N ALA A 346 17.61 1.46 -11.03
CA ALA A 346 17.95 0.24 -11.77
C ALA A 346 18.60 0.55 -13.12
N GLY A 347 18.12 1.56 -13.84
CA GLY A 347 18.71 2.01 -15.11
C GLY A 347 20.07 2.71 -14.94
N GLY A 348 20.28 3.32 -13.78
CA GLY A 348 21.51 4.05 -13.44
C GLY A 348 22.64 3.20 -12.86
N GLN A 349 22.48 1.88 -12.66
CA GLN A 349 23.56 1.03 -12.19
C GLN A 349 24.63 0.84 -13.28
N TRP A 350 25.88 1.11 -12.92
CA TRP A 350 27.00 1.00 -13.85
C TRP A 350 27.82 -0.25 -13.56
N MET A 351 28.00 -1.08 -14.58
CA MET A 351 28.81 -2.30 -14.49
C MET A 351 28.46 -3.13 -13.25
N GLU A 352 29.41 -3.48 -12.41
CA GLU A 352 29.19 -4.32 -11.22
C GLU A 352 28.76 -3.53 -10.00
N ARG A 353 28.96 -2.19 -9.99
CA ARG A 353 28.60 -1.33 -8.86
C ARG A 353 28.65 0.16 -9.20
N THR A 354 27.61 0.90 -8.80
CA THR A 354 27.67 2.34 -8.49
C THR A 354 27.08 2.58 -7.11
N LEU A 355 27.46 3.66 -6.42
CA LEU A 355 27.05 3.90 -5.01
C LEU A 355 25.86 4.85 -4.88
N ASP A 356 25.45 5.54 -5.95
CA ASP A 356 24.36 6.52 -5.93
C ASP A 356 22.99 5.90 -5.56
N ASP A 357 22.81 4.62 -5.79
CA ASP A 357 21.62 3.86 -5.38
C ASP A 357 21.43 3.85 -3.86
N SER A 358 22.52 3.85 -3.09
CA SER A 358 22.49 3.65 -1.64
C SER A 358 21.64 4.70 -0.92
N ALA A 359 21.85 5.99 -1.20
CA ALA A 359 21.09 7.07 -0.58
C ALA A 359 19.61 7.04 -1.01
N ASN A 360 19.35 6.85 -2.31
CA ASN A 360 17.98 6.79 -2.85
C ASN A 360 17.18 5.62 -2.25
N ARG A 361 17.76 4.42 -2.21
CA ARG A 361 17.11 3.21 -1.72
C ARG A 361 16.82 3.24 -0.20
N ARG A 362 17.67 3.93 0.58
CA ARG A 362 17.43 4.15 2.03
C ARG A 362 16.19 4.99 2.32
N LEU A 363 15.72 5.76 1.34
CA LEU A 363 14.49 6.54 1.40
C LEU A 363 13.34 5.79 0.75
N SER A 364 13.50 5.41 -0.52
CA SER A 364 12.41 4.92 -1.36
C SER A 364 11.83 3.58 -0.89
N ILE A 365 12.66 2.62 -0.47
CA ILE A 365 12.18 1.30 -0.04
C ILE A 365 11.39 1.38 1.27
N PRO A 366 11.94 1.92 2.39
CA PRO A 366 11.18 2.02 3.63
C PRO A 366 9.89 2.82 3.47
N GLU A 367 9.94 3.96 2.78
CA GLU A 367 8.76 4.81 2.60
C GLU A 367 7.68 4.15 1.75
N ALA A 368 8.03 3.31 0.77
CA ALA A 368 7.06 2.54 0.01
C ALA A 368 6.30 1.55 0.91
N PHE A 369 7.01 0.80 1.75
CA PHE A 369 6.40 -0.15 2.68
C PHE A 369 5.59 0.52 3.78
N LEU A 370 6.14 1.57 4.41
CA LEU A 370 5.42 2.35 5.42
C LEU A 370 4.14 2.94 4.85
N THR A 371 4.18 3.51 3.64
CA THR A 371 3.00 4.08 2.97
C THR A 371 1.95 3.01 2.69
N THR A 372 2.35 1.84 2.17
CA THR A 372 1.45 0.71 1.90
C THR A 372 0.80 0.20 3.19
N ASP A 373 1.57 0.12 4.27
CA ASP A 373 1.08 -0.28 5.59
C ASP A 373 0.00 0.67 6.12
N VAL A 374 0.21 1.98 5.98
CA VAL A 374 -0.80 2.99 6.35
C VAL A 374 -2.06 2.85 5.52
N ILE A 375 -1.94 2.71 4.19
CA ILE A 375 -3.08 2.52 3.30
C ILE A 375 -3.89 1.30 3.72
N LEU A 376 -3.25 0.17 3.96
CA LEU A 376 -3.91 -1.07 4.41
C LEU A 376 -4.59 -0.90 5.76
N THR A 377 -3.95 -0.23 6.72
CA THR A 377 -4.54 0.04 8.04
C THR A 377 -5.80 0.91 7.93
N LEU A 378 -5.79 1.92 7.06
CA LEU A 378 -6.95 2.75 6.78
C LEU A 378 -8.07 1.94 6.09
N LEU A 379 -7.74 1.11 5.10
CA LEU A 379 -8.73 0.27 4.42
C LEU A 379 -9.33 -0.78 5.36
N GLN A 380 -8.57 -1.34 6.30
CA GLN A 380 -9.10 -2.24 7.33
C GLN A 380 -10.17 -1.54 8.18
N ASN A 381 -9.89 -0.31 8.61
CA ASN A 381 -10.87 0.46 9.39
C ASN A 381 -12.10 0.82 8.54
N ILE A 382 -11.91 1.30 7.32
CA ILE A 382 -13.01 1.64 6.41
C ILE A 382 -13.89 0.41 6.15
N SER A 383 -13.28 -0.73 5.77
CA SER A 383 -14.01 -1.95 5.39
C SER A 383 -14.77 -2.60 6.56
N GLU A 384 -14.31 -2.38 7.79
CA GLU A 384 -14.96 -2.91 9.00
C GLU A 384 -16.28 -2.21 9.32
N GLY A 385 -16.38 -0.90 9.02
CA GLY A 385 -17.46 -0.08 9.53
C GLY A 385 -18.20 0.77 8.48
N LEU A 386 -18.17 0.42 7.19
CA LEU A 386 -18.95 1.11 6.17
C LEU A 386 -20.43 1.14 6.52
N VAL A 387 -21.02 2.33 6.53
CA VAL A 387 -22.44 2.56 6.80
C VAL A 387 -23.16 2.82 5.50
N VAL A 388 -24.26 2.10 5.26
CA VAL A 388 -25.12 2.27 4.07
C VAL A 388 -26.46 2.86 4.49
N TYR A 389 -27.00 3.79 3.70
CA TYR A 389 -28.26 4.46 3.92
C TYR A 389 -29.30 4.06 2.87
N PRO A 390 -30.05 2.93 3.04
CA PRO A 390 -30.99 2.43 2.05
C PRO A 390 -32.10 3.42 1.68
N ALA A 391 -32.54 4.23 2.64
CA ALA A 391 -33.58 5.24 2.38
C ALA A 391 -33.12 6.36 1.42
N ILE A 392 -31.85 6.76 1.51
CA ILE A 392 -31.26 7.74 0.60
C ILE A 392 -31.09 7.12 -0.80
N ILE A 393 -30.59 5.89 -0.86
CA ILE A 393 -30.46 5.14 -2.11
C ILE A 393 -31.81 5.00 -2.80
N ALA A 394 -32.85 4.60 -2.07
CA ALA A 394 -34.22 4.47 -2.61
C ALA A 394 -34.74 5.81 -3.16
N ARG A 395 -34.48 6.92 -2.48
CA ARG A 395 -34.85 8.25 -2.96
C ARG A 395 -34.17 8.59 -4.29
N HIS A 396 -32.89 8.30 -4.43
CA HIS A 396 -32.16 8.53 -5.68
C HIS A 396 -32.65 7.61 -6.82
N ILE A 397 -32.93 6.34 -6.51
CA ILE A 397 -33.49 5.41 -7.46
C ILE A 397 -34.86 5.95 -7.96
N ASN A 398 -35.73 6.35 -7.05
CA ASN A 398 -37.09 6.82 -7.42
C ASN A 398 -37.06 8.06 -8.31
N ALA A 399 -36.05 8.91 -8.22
CA ALA A 399 -35.89 10.06 -9.10
C ALA A 399 -35.51 9.67 -10.54
N GLU A 400 -34.78 8.57 -10.74
CA GLU A 400 -34.25 8.17 -12.06
C GLU A 400 -34.97 6.98 -12.68
N LEU A 401 -35.55 6.10 -11.84
CA LEU A 401 -36.18 4.85 -12.27
C LEU A 401 -37.28 5.04 -13.32
N PRO A 402 -38.16 6.11 -13.28
CA PRO A 402 -39.12 6.35 -14.32
C PRO A 402 -38.52 6.40 -15.71
N PHE A 403 -37.37 7.03 -15.89
CA PHE A 403 -36.66 7.07 -17.17
C PHE A 403 -36.03 5.72 -17.55
N MET A 404 -35.51 4.97 -16.58
CA MET A 404 -34.92 3.64 -16.82
C MET A 404 -36.01 2.61 -17.18
N ALA A 405 -37.19 2.72 -16.61
CA ALA A 405 -38.31 1.79 -16.83
C ALA A 405 -38.94 1.89 -18.21
N THR A 406 -38.61 2.90 -19.00
CA THR A 406 -39.24 3.13 -20.32
C THR A 406 -39.10 1.93 -21.24
N GLU A 407 -38.00 1.21 -21.25
CA GLU A 407 -37.83 0.00 -22.04
C GLU A 407 -38.77 -1.13 -21.58
N ASN A 408 -38.91 -1.35 -20.27
CA ASN A 408 -39.82 -2.35 -19.70
C ASN A 408 -41.28 -2.02 -20.03
N ILE A 409 -41.64 -0.75 -20.03
CA ILE A 409 -42.95 -0.27 -20.40
C ILE A 409 -43.24 -0.53 -21.88
N ILE A 410 -42.26 -0.26 -22.76
CA ILE A 410 -42.37 -0.59 -24.19
C ILE A 410 -42.62 -2.09 -24.38
N MET A 411 -41.80 -2.92 -23.71
CA MET A 411 -41.93 -4.39 -23.82
C MET A 411 -43.27 -4.91 -23.27
N ALA A 412 -43.77 -4.32 -22.20
CA ALA A 412 -45.09 -4.67 -21.66
C ALA A 412 -46.22 -4.29 -22.63
N MET A 413 -46.15 -3.10 -23.24
CA MET A 413 -47.13 -2.68 -24.26
C MET A 413 -47.08 -3.59 -25.48
N VAL A 414 -45.93 -3.97 -25.99
CA VAL A 414 -45.83 -4.89 -27.14
C VAL A 414 -46.45 -6.25 -26.80
N ARG A 415 -46.22 -6.77 -25.58
CA ARG A 415 -46.88 -8.01 -25.10
C ARG A 415 -48.39 -7.88 -24.97
N ALA A 416 -48.90 -6.67 -24.72
CA ALA A 416 -50.34 -6.35 -24.68
C ALA A 416 -50.93 -6.10 -26.06
N GLY A 417 -50.13 -6.24 -27.14
CA GLY A 417 -50.58 -6.07 -28.54
C GLY A 417 -50.36 -4.68 -29.12
N GLY A 418 -49.64 -3.79 -28.42
CA GLY A 418 -49.29 -2.45 -28.92
C GLY A 418 -48.15 -2.48 -29.95
N ASP A 419 -48.06 -1.44 -30.78
CA ASP A 419 -46.95 -1.21 -31.70
C ASP A 419 -45.74 -0.62 -30.99
N ARG A 420 -44.55 -1.21 -31.22
CA ARG A 420 -43.32 -0.79 -30.57
C ARG A 420 -42.90 0.64 -30.92
N GLN A 421 -43.05 1.04 -32.17
CA GLN A 421 -42.62 2.37 -32.64
C GLN A 421 -43.56 3.47 -32.13
N GLU A 422 -44.85 3.20 -32.17
CA GLU A 422 -45.85 4.09 -31.62
C GLU A 422 -45.69 4.26 -30.09
N CYS A 423 -45.50 3.15 -29.37
CA CYS A 423 -45.18 3.16 -27.94
C CYS A 423 -43.94 4.00 -27.62
N HIS A 424 -42.85 3.77 -28.38
CA HIS A 424 -41.60 4.53 -28.21
C HIS A 424 -41.83 6.04 -28.42
N GLU A 425 -42.63 6.43 -29.43
CA GLU A 425 -42.89 7.85 -29.68
C GLU A 425 -43.72 8.50 -28.57
N HIS A 426 -44.75 7.81 -28.06
CA HIS A 426 -45.51 8.29 -26.90
C HIS A 426 -44.59 8.49 -25.68
N ILE A 427 -43.76 7.49 -25.36
CA ILE A 427 -42.81 7.58 -24.25
C ILE A 427 -41.82 8.71 -24.46
N ARG A 428 -41.28 8.89 -25.67
CA ARG A 428 -40.33 9.95 -25.98
C ARG A 428 -40.93 11.33 -25.67
N VAL A 429 -42.18 11.59 -26.14
CA VAL A 429 -42.85 12.86 -25.88
C VAL A 429 -43.05 13.10 -24.38
N LEU A 430 -43.59 12.11 -23.66
CA LEU A 430 -43.85 12.21 -22.24
C LEU A 430 -42.54 12.35 -21.43
N SER A 431 -41.48 11.65 -21.82
CA SER A 431 -40.16 11.75 -21.19
C SER A 431 -39.54 13.13 -21.34
N HIS A 432 -39.69 13.76 -22.52
CA HIS A 432 -39.22 15.14 -22.72
C HIS A 432 -39.97 16.14 -21.85
N GLN A 433 -41.29 15.96 -21.69
CA GLN A 433 -42.09 16.82 -20.81
C GLN A 433 -41.66 16.64 -19.33
N ALA A 434 -41.49 15.40 -18.85
CA ALA A 434 -41.06 15.11 -17.50
C ALA A 434 -39.62 15.64 -17.26
N ALA A 435 -38.71 15.43 -18.20
CA ALA A 435 -37.34 15.93 -18.12
C ALA A 435 -37.26 17.45 -18.02
N ARG A 436 -38.20 18.19 -18.66
CA ARG A 436 -38.31 19.64 -18.54
C ARG A 436 -38.69 20.05 -17.10
N ILE A 437 -39.70 19.39 -16.52
CA ILE A 437 -40.10 19.64 -15.12
C ILE A 437 -38.90 19.43 -14.17
N VAL A 438 -38.19 18.32 -14.33
CA VAL A 438 -37.03 18.03 -13.48
C VAL A 438 -35.91 19.04 -13.66
N LYS A 439 -35.54 19.38 -14.91
CA LYS A 439 -34.32 20.16 -15.20
C LYS A 439 -34.52 21.68 -15.20
N GLU A 440 -35.68 22.15 -15.68
CA GLU A 440 -35.96 23.58 -15.80
C GLU A 440 -36.72 24.13 -14.59
N GLU A 441 -37.61 23.33 -14.01
CA GLU A 441 -38.51 23.76 -12.94
C GLU A 441 -38.09 23.24 -11.55
N GLY A 442 -37.12 22.28 -11.50
CA GLY A 442 -36.67 21.66 -10.25
C GLY A 442 -37.73 20.80 -9.57
N GLY A 443 -38.75 20.36 -10.33
CA GLY A 443 -39.83 19.50 -9.84
C GLY A 443 -39.43 18.02 -9.79
N GLU A 444 -40.35 17.20 -9.29
CA GLU A 444 -40.18 15.75 -9.27
C GLU A 444 -40.45 15.13 -10.64
N ASN A 445 -39.87 13.93 -10.86
CA ASN A 445 -40.09 13.18 -12.10
C ASN A 445 -41.50 12.61 -12.15
N ASP A 446 -42.36 13.20 -12.92
CA ASP A 446 -43.79 12.87 -13.08
C ASP A 446 -44.07 11.93 -14.28
N LEU A 447 -43.04 11.35 -14.92
CA LEU A 447 -43.19 10.51 -16.11
C LEU A 447 -44.20 9.37 -15.93
N ILE A 448 -44.15 8.68 -14.81
CA ILE A 448 -45.06 7.54 -14.53
C ILE A 448 -46.52 8.00 -14.40
N GLU A 449 -46.75 9.15 -13.77
CA GLU A 449 -48.08 9.73 -13.67
C GLU A 449 -48.62 10.13 -15.07
N ARG A 450 -47.77 10.71 -15.91
CA ARG A 450 -48.12 11.01 -17.32
C ARG A 450 -48.45 9.76 -18.08
N ILE A 451 -47.68 8.68 -17.98
CA ILE A 451 -47.95 7.38 -18.62
C ILE A 451 -49.25 6.79 -18.09
N ARG A 452 -49.51 6.87 -16.79
CA ARG A 452 -50.78 6.38 -16.17
C ARG A 452 -52.01 7.09 -16.73
N ASN A 453 -51.91 8.37 -17.06
CA ASN A 453 -52.98 9.22 -17.57
C ASN A 453 -53.07 9.24 -19.10
N GLU A 454 -52.10 8.67 -19.82
CA GLU A 454 -52.11 8.61 -21.28
C GLU A 454 -52.93 7.40 -21.76
N PRO A 455 -54.03 7.61 -22.50
CA PRO A 455 -54.96 6.54 -22.92
C PRO A 455 -54.27 5.38 -23.66
N TYR A 456 -53.21 5.65 -24.39
CA TYR A 456 -52.47 4.64 -25.13
C TYR A 456 -51.95 3.51 -24.20
N PHE A 457 -51.56 3.84 -22.97
CA PHE A 457 -51.01 2.88 -22.01
C PHE A 457 -52.05 2.18 -21.12
N ALA A 458 -53.35 2.43 -21.30
CA ALA A 458 -54.43 1.81 -20.51
C ALA A 458 -54.28 0.28 -20.30
N PRO A 459 -53.81 -0.52 -21.31
CA PRO A 459 -53.68 -1.97 -21.16
C PRO A 459 -52.66 -2.40 -20.09
N ILE A 460 -51.65 -1.57 -19.78
CA ILE A 460 -50.57 -1.92 -18.83
C ILE A 460 -50.66 -1.16 -17.50
N VAL A 461 -51.53 -0.16 -17.37
CA VAL A 461 -51.70 0.62 -16.13
C VAL A 461 -51.87 -0.26 -14.87
N PRO A 462 -52.62 -1.38 -14.87
CA PRO A 462 -52.78 -2.23 -13.71
C PRO A 462 -51.47 -2.92 -13.25
N ARG A 463 -50.47 -3.02 -14.13
CA ARG A 463 -49.20 -3.66 -13.90
C ARG A 463 -48.03 -2.67 -13.76
N LEU A 464 -48.32 -1.37 -13.84
CA LEU A 464 -47.28 -0.36 -13.91
C LEU A 464 -46.38 -0.38 -12.65
N ASP A 465 -46.96 -0.58 -11.48
CA ASP A 465 -46.22 -0.64 -10.23
C ASP A 465 -45.30 -1.88 -10.14
N GLU A 466 -45.71 -3.01 -10.72
CA GLU A 466 -44.87 -4.20 -10.87
C GLU A 466 -43.67 -3.94 -11.80
N LEU A 467 -43.89 -3.18 -12.88
CA LEU A 467 -42.85 -2.79 -13.85
C LEU A 467 -41.82 -1.80 -13.28
N LEU A 468 -42.11 -1.22 -12.12
CA LEU A 468 -41.27 -0.24 -11.44
C LEU A 468 -40.55 -0.82 -10.18
N ASP A 469 -40.65 -2.12 -9.95
CA ASP A 469 -39.88 -2.74 -8.83
C ASP A 469 -38.38 -2.65 -9.08
N PRO A 470 -37.61 -1.91 -8.26
CA PRO A 470 -36.17 -1.75 -8.44
C PRO A 470 -35.41 -3.08 -8.50
N SER A 471 -35.90 -4.11 -7.82
CA SER A 471 -35.22 -5.42 -7.79
C SER A 471 -35.18 -6.08 -9.18
N SER A 472 -36.16 -5.79 -10.03
CA SER A 472 -36.21 -6.32 -11.39
C SER A 472 -35.20 -5.71 -12.36
N PHE A 473 -34.54 -4.60 -11.97
CA PHE A 473 -33.55 -3.87 -12.78
C PHE A 473 -32.09 -4.19 -12.43
N THR A 474 -31.85 -5.01 -11.42
CA THR A 474 -30.49 -5.34 -10.97
C THR A 474 -29.83 -6.46 -11.79
N GLY A 475 -30.58 -7.06 -12.73
CA GLY A 475 -30.11 -8.16 -13.56
C GLY A 475 -29.62 -9.34 -12.71
N ARG A 476 -28.41 -9.82 -12.98
CA ARG A 476 -27.77 -10.92 -12.25
C ARG A 476 -26.83 -10.46 -11.14
N ALA A 477 -26.92 -9.22 -10.68
CA ALA A 477 -26.00 -8.70 -9.68
C ALA A 477 -25.96 -9.54 -8.38
N PRO A 478 -27.09 -9.96 -7.77
CA PRO A 478 -27.07 -10.83 -6.60
C PRO A 478 -26.37 -12.16 -6.85
N GLN A 479 -26.70 -12.86 -7.94
CA GLN A 479 -26.08 -14.14 -8.30
C GLN A 479 -24.60 -14.03 -8.65
N GLN A 480 -24.18 -12.88 -9.19
CA GLN A 480 -22.76 -12.59 -9.43
C GLN A 480 -22.00 -12.43 -8.11
N VAL A 481 -22.60 -11.77 -7.10
CA VAL A 481 -22.00 -11.69 -5.77
C VAL A 481 -21.79 -13.09 -5.19
N ASP A 482 -22.86 -13.90 -5.14
CA ASP A 482 -22.80 -15.25 -4.58
C ASP A 482 -21.73 -16.12 -5.27
N SER A 483 -21.77 -16.18 -6.60
CA SER A 483 -20.84 -17.01 -7.37
C SER A 483 -19.39 -16.50 -7.29
N PHE A 484 -19.21 -15.20 -7.21
CA PHE A 484 -17.89 -14.60 -7.06
C PHE A 484 -17.29 -14.90 -5.69
N LEU A 485 -18.03 -14.66 -4.61
CA LEU A 485 -17.55 -14.91 -3.25
C LEU A 485 -17.26 -16.40 -3.04
N ALA A 486 -18.16 -17.30 -3.47
CA ALA A 486 -17.97 -18.74 -3.31
C ALA A 486 -16.74 -19.30 -4.06
N LYS A 487 -16.30 -18.64 -5.15
CA LYS A 487 -15.22 -19.16 -6.00
C LYS A 487 -13.88 -18.51 -5.72
N TRP A 488 -13.84 -17.24 -5.33
CA TRP A 488 -12.62 -16.44 -5.34
C TRP A 488 -12.19 -15.90 -3.97
N VAL A 489 -13.08 -15.91 -2.99
CA VAL A 489 -12.82 -15.48 -1.61
C VAL A 489 -12.95 -16.66 -0.65
#